data_654f541ed4ff0d0f0c6738fa7e2df0ea
#
_entry.id   654f541ed4ff0d0f0c6738fa7e2df0ea
#
_cell.length_a   1.000
_cell.length_b   1.000
_cell.length_c   1.000
_cell.angle_alpha   90.00
_cell.angle_beta   90.00
_cell.angle_gamma   90.00
#
_symmetry.space_group_name_H-M   'P 1'
#
loop_
_entity.id
_entity.type
_entity.pdbx_description
1 polymer ?
#
loop_
_entity_poly.entity_id
_entity_poly.type
_entity_poly.pdbx_seq_one_letter_code
_entity_poly.pdbx_strand_id
1 'polypeptide(L)'
;MKEIKNWEVITIDENGEESFGILLPGCIIKGEMDEENIKIPVIDVDISNLIVTSSENEKYLLFNASRTYLNSISKCMEVARNERDGEER
;
A
#
# COMPACT_ATOMS: atom_id res chain seq x y z
N MET A 1 11.27 -12.04 -11.13
CA MET A 1 10.55 -10.82 -10.69
C MET A 1 11.13 -10.35 -9.37
N LYS A 2 11.40 -9.06 -9.25
CA LYS A 2 11.96 -8.52 -8.01
C LYS A 2 10.89 -8.43 -6.94
N GLU A 3 11.30 -8.55 -5.68
CA GLU A 3 10.39 -8.48 -4.53
C GLU A 3 10.61 -7.18 -3.77
N ILE A 4 9.51 -6.57 -3.33
CA ILE A 4 9.55 -5.42 -2.44
C ILE A 4 9.12 -5.90 -1.06
N LYS A 5 9.99 -5.73 -0.06
CA LYS A 5 9.74 -6.15 1.33
C LYS A 5 9.38 -4.96 2.19
N ASN A 6 8.69 -5.24 3.29
CA ASN A 6 8.26 -4.22 4.25
C ASN A 6 7.56 -3.05 3.55
N TRP A 7 6.70 -3.39 2.59
CA TRP A 7 6.06 -2.40 1.75
C TRP A 7 4.92 -1.70 2.46
N GLU A 8 4.66 -0.49 2.05
CA GLU A 8 3.49 0.27 2.47
C GLU A 8 3.01 1.12 1.32
N VAL A 9 1.71 1.40 1.31
CA VAL A 9 1.10 2.22 0.27
C VAL A 9 0.95 3.63 0.81
N ILE A 10 1.43 4.60 0.06
CA ILE A 10 1.30 6.01 0.44
C ILE A 10 0.61 6.81 -0.65
N THR A 11 0.00 7.90 -0.24
CA THR A 11 -0.49 8.94 -1.15
C THR A 11 0.14 10.26 -0.72
N ILE A 12 0.34 11.14 -1.68
CA ILE A 12 0.94 12.45 -1.44
C ILE A 12 -0.12 13.50 -1.76
N ASP A 13 -0.39 14.41 -0.81
CA ASP A 13 -1.38 15.46 -1.01
C ASP A 13 -0.76 16.67 -1.73
N GLU A 14 -1.57 17.73 -1.91
CA GLU A 14 -1.14 18.95 -2.59
C GLU A 14 0.02 19.66 -1.88
N ASN A 15 0.15 19.46 -0.58
CA ASN A 15 1.21 20.07 0.22
C ASN A 15 2.47 19.21 0.28
N GLY A 16 2.46 18.05 -0.36
CA GLY A 16 3.59 17.12 -0.34
C GLY A 16 3.62 16.22 0.89
N GLU A 17 2.56 16.20 1.69
CA GLU A 17 2.48 15.34 2.86
C GLU A 17 2.10 13.92 2.47
N GLU A 18 2.78 12.96 3.06
CA GLU A 18 2.52 11.54 2.83
C GLU A 18 1.53 11.01 3.87
N SER A 19 0.59 10.20 3.42
CA SER A 19 -0.30 9.45 4.29
C SER A 19 -0.47 8.05 3.72
N PHE A 20 -0.91 7.11 4.57
CA PHE A 20 -1.16 5.76 4.10
C PHE A 20 -2.37 5.74 3.17
N GLY A 21 -2.25 4.96 2.11
CA GLY A 21 -3.29 4.85 1.10
C GLY A 21 -3.71 3.41 0.86
N ILE A 22 -4.57 3.25 -0.14
CA ILE A 22 -5.08 1.95 -0.55
C ILE A 22 -4.32 1.48 -1.78
N LEU A 23 -4.11 0.18 -1.91
CA LEU A 23 -3.40 -0.42 -3.04
C LEU A 23 -4.28 -0.38 -4.28
N LEU A 24 -4.14 0.69 -5.05
CA LEU A 24 -4.89 0.95 -6.29
C LEU A 24 -3.95 1.52 -7.33
N PRO A 25 -4.31 1.43 -8.63
CA PRO A 25 -3.55 2.13 -9.66
C PRO A 25 -3.43 3.62 -9.35
N GLY A 26 -2.25 4.16 -9.49
CA GLY A 26 -1.96 5.55 -9.15
C GLY A 26 -1.37 5.77 -7.76
N CYS A 27 -1.26 4.72 -6.96
CA CYS A 27 -0.64 4.83 -5.64
C CYS A 27 0.90 4.81 -5.74
N ILE A 28 1.54 5.03 -4.61
CA ILE A 28 3.00 4.92 -4.50
C ILE A 28 3.31 3.83 -3.48
N ILE A 29 4.22 2.93 -3.83
CA ILE A 29 4.69 1.88 -2.92
C ILE A 29 6.05 2.28 -2.36
N LYS A 30 6.16 2.31 -1.04
CA LYS A 30 7.43 2.43 -0.32
C LYS A 30 7.80 1.07 0.23
N GLY A 31 9.06 0.73 0.20
CA GLY A 31 9.52 -0.53 0.77
C GLY A 31 11.01 -0.70 0.61
N GLU A 32 11.45 -1.92 0.76
CA GLU A 32 12.88 -2.27 0.66
C GLU A 32 13.07 -3.26 -0.48
N MET A 33 14.08 -3.02 -1.27
CA MET A 33 14.50 -3.90 -2.34
C MET A 33 16.03 -3.89 -2.40
N ASP A 34 16.64 -5.09 -2.30
CA ASP A 34 18.10 -5.23 -2.29
C ASP A 34 18.76 -4.36 -1.19
N GLU A 35 18.16 -4.34 0.00
CA GLU A 35 18.63 -3.59 1.17
C GLU A 35 18.54 -2.06 1.02
N GLU A 36 17.91 -1.57 -0.04
CA GLU A 36 17.70 -0.14 -0.25
C GLU A 36 16.23 0.22 -0.08
N ASN A 37 15.99 1.39 0.49
CA ASN A 37 14.64 1.94 0.58
C ASN A 37 14.25 2.53 -0.78
N ILE A 38 13.07 2.14 -1.27
CA ILE A 38 12.60 2.58 -2.58
C ILE A 38 11.20 3.18 -2.48
N LYS A 39 10.87 4.01 -3.47
CA LYS A 39 9.52 4.51 -3.72
C LYS A 39 9.22 4.28 -5.19
N ILE A 40 8.09 3.63 -5.48
CA ILE A 40 7.72 3.30 -6.85
C ILE A 40 6.30 3.78 -7.13
N PRO A 41 6.13 4.67 -8.12
CA PRO A 41 4.78 5.00 -8.61
C PRO A 41 4.20 3.80 -9.35
N VAL A 42 2.96 3.47 -9.06
CA VAL A 42 2.29 2.27 -9.57
C VAL A 42 1.21 2.65 -10.56
N ILE A 43 1.20 2.02 -11.72
CA ILE A 43 0.19 2.25 -12.74
C ILE A 43 -0.84 1.12 -12.80
N ASP A 44 -0.51 -0.06 -12.30
CA ASP A 44 -1.42 -1.20 -12.33
C ASP A 44 -1.17 -2.11 -11.13
N VAL A 45 -2.23 -2.76 -10.66
CA VAL A 45 -2.18 -3.62 -9.47
C VAL A 45 -2.91 -4.92 -9.74
N ASP A 46 -2.26 -6.04 -9.47
CA ASP A 46 -2.86 -7.35 -9.43
C ASP A 46 -2.98 -7.78 -7.97
N ILE A 47 -4.15 -7.54 -7.38
CA ILE A 47 -4.38 -7.80 -5.96
C ILE A 47 -4.30 -9.29 -5.63
N SER A 48 -4.78 -10.14 -6.54
CA SER A 48 -4.80 -11.58 -6.30
C SER A 48 -3.41 -12.16 -6.10
N ASN A 49 -2.43 -11.66 -6.82
CA ASN A 49 -1.05 -12.14 -6.77
C ASN A 49 -0.11 -11.18 -6.06
N LEU A 50 -0.60 -10.03 -5.61
CA LEU A 50 0.19 -8.97 -4.99
C LEU A 50 1.37 -8.54 -5.88
N ILE A 51 1.06 -8.31 -7.15
CA ILE A 51 2.02 -7.84 -8.14
C ILE A 51 1.63 -6.42 -8.55
N VAL A 52 2.59 -5.52 -8.54
CA VAL A 52 2.38 -4.15 -8.99
C VAL A 52 3.24 -3.87 -10.21
N THR A 53 2.72 -3.04 -11.10
CA THR A 53 3.46 -2.60 -12.29
C THR A 53 3.81 -1.13 -12.10
N SER A 54 5.09 -0.80 -12.23
CA SER A 54 5.56 0.58 -12.08
C SER A 54 5.28 1.40 -13.34
N SER A 55 5.47 2.72 -13.21
CA SER A 55 5.34 3.62 -14.35
C SER A 55 6.34 3.32 -15.47
N GLU A 56 7.39 2.57 -15.17
CA GLU A 56 8.38 2.12 -16.16
C GLU A 56 8.06 0.75 -16.75
N ASN A 57 6.87 0.22 -16.48
CA ASN A 57 6.42 -1.10 -16.93
C ASN A 57 7.17 -2.28 -16.31
N GLU A 58 7.83 -2.07 -15.19
CA GLU A 58 8.46 -3.16 -14.45
C GLU A 58 7.49 -3.73 -13.42
N LYS A 59 7.51 -5.04 -13.26
CA LYS A 59 6.64 -5.74 -12.31
C LYS A 59 7.40 -6.13 -11.05
N TYR A 60 6.74 -5.96 -9.91
CA TYR A 60 7.31 -6.28 -8.61
C TYR A 60 6.32 -7.08 -7.79
N LEU A 61 6.83 -8.07 -7.05
CA LEU A 61 6.03 -8.84 -6.11
C LEU A 61 6.09 -8.17 -4.74
N LEU A 62 4.93 -7.94 -4.13
CA LEU A 62 4.85 -7.36 -2.79
C LEU A 62 4.96 -8.47 -1.75
N PHE A 63 5.95 -8.40 -0.88
CA PHE A 63 6.24 -9.42 0.11
C PHE A 63 6.37 -8.78 1.49
N ASN A 64 5.63 -9.29 2.47
CA ASN A 64 5.63 -8.79 3.85
C ASN A 64 5.37 -7.28 3.95
N ALA A 65 4.09 -6.90 4.00
CA ALA A 65 3.71 -5.51 4.26
C ALA A 65 4.32 -5.02 5.57
N SER A 66 4.64 -3.72 5.65
CA SER A 66 5.19 -3.16 6.88
C SER A 66 4.18 -3.29 8.02
N ARG A 67 4.66 -3.53 9.22
CA ARG A 67 3.80 -3.68 10.39
C ARG A 67 3.04 -2.40 10.69
N THR A 68 3.68 -1.26 10.52
CA THR A 68 3.06 0.04 10.73
C THR A 68 1.88 0.23 9.78
N TYR A 69 2.04 -0.13 8.52
CA TYR A 69 0.98 -0.03 7.52
C TYR A 69 -0.18 -0.98 7.86
N LEU A 70 0.12 -2.24 8.19
CA LEU A 70 -0.91 -3.20 8.56
C LEU A 70 -1.70 -2.76 9.79
N ASN A 71 -1.03 -2.22 10.79
CA ASN A 71 -1.70 -1.73 11.99
C ASN A 71 -2.63 -0.56 11.67
N SER A 72 -2.20 0.36 10.79
CA SER A 72 -3.03 1.49 10.40
C SER A 72 -4.27 1.06 9.64
N ILE A 73 -4.13 0.11 8.72
CA ILE A 73 -5.27 -0.43 7.96
C ILE A 73 -6.22 -1.16 8.90
N SER A 74 -5.71 -1.98 9.81
CA SER A 74 -6.54 -2.72 10.76
C SER A 74 -7.37 -1.78 11.62
N LYS A 75 -6.79 -0.69 12.10
CA LYS A 75 -7.52 0.30 12.87
C LYS A 75 -8.65 0.94 12.07
N CYS A 76 -8.39 1.29 10.82
CA CYS A 76 -9.42 1.84 9.94
C CYS A 76 -10.55 0.85 9.72
N MET A 77 -10.25 -0.40 9.52
CA MET A 77 -11.26 -1.45 9.34
C MET A 77 -12.07 -1.70 10.61
N GLU A 78 -11.43 -1.66 11.77
CA GLU A 78 -12.13 -1.80 13.06
C GLU A 78 -13.11 -0.67 13.31
N VAL A 79 -12.71 0.57 13.03
CA VAL A 79 -13.58 1.74 13.20
C VAL A 79 -14.78 1.63 12.25
N ALA A 80 -14.55 1.28 10.99
CA ALA A 80 -15.64 1.11 10.03
C ALA A 80 -16.61 0.01 10.46
N ARG A 81 -16.10 -1.10 10.98
CA ARG A 81 -16.91 -2.21 11.46
C ARG A 81 -17.77 -1.80 12.66
N ASN A 82 -17.19 -1.07 13.61
CA ASN A 82 -17.91 -0.60 14.78
C ASN A 82 -19.02 0.38 14.41
N GLU A 83 -18.78 1.26 13.46
CA GLU A 83 -19.79 2.18 12.97
C GLU A 83 -20.96 1.43 12.31
N ARG A 84 -20.63 0.40 11.53
CA ARG A 84 -21.67 -0.41 10.88
C ARG A 84 -22.53 -1.14 11.90
N ASP A 85 -21.91 -1.72 12.92
CA ASP A 85 -22.65 -2.40 13.99
C ASP A 85 -23.57 -1.42 14.73
N GLY A 86 -23.13 -0.19 14.93
CA GLY A 86 -23.94 0.86 15.54
C GLY A 86 -25.15 1.23 14.69
N GLU A 87 -25.02 1.22 13.38
CA GLU A 87 -26.12 1.56 12.47
C GLU A 87 -27.20 0.48 12.42
N GLU A 88 -26.85 -0.77 12.62
CA GLU A 88 -27.79 -1.86 12.59
C GLU A 88 -28.70 -1.94 13.81
N ARG A 89 -28.42 -1.18 14.84
CA ARG A 89 -29.22 -1.12 16.04
C ARG A 89 -30.27 -0.01 15.96
#